data_672c0ebc5e2cefd351ab41e32678ef48
#
_entry.id   672c0ebc5e2cefd351ab41e32678ef48
#
_cell.length_a   1.000
_cell.length_b   1.000
_cell.length_c   1.000
_cell.angle_alpha   90.00
_cell.angle_beta   90.00
_cell.angle_gamma   90.00
#
_symmetry.space_group_name_H-M   'P 1'
#
loop_
_entity.id
_entity.type
_entity.pdbx_description
1 polymer ?
#
loop_
_entity_poly.entity_id
_entity_poly.type
_entity_poly.pdbx_seq_one_letter_code
_entity_poly.pdbx_strand_id
1 'polypeptide(L)'
;TGSGGEIRDRLAGGQGSLPLAGTAVYMTSYSRLAEERQWENGMAERPWLYQTPMDILIKASNGASDFGNKFGQPLITGSILTFEHEENNRKIGYDKVIMQAGGIGYGKLDQAIKKKPTAGDKIVILGGENYRIGMGGAAVSSADTGAFGSGIELNAIQRSNPEMQKRAANAIRGLVESDNNPIV
;
A
#
# COMPACT_ATOMS: atom_id res chain seq x y z
N THR A 1 -2.37 1.55 3.41
CA THR A 1 -2.19 2.24 2.11
C THR A 1 -1.46 1.37 1.10
N GLY A 2 -0.37 0.72 1.46
CA GLY A 2 0.42 -0.13 0.57
C GLY A 2 -0.38 -1.27 -0.07
N SER A 3 -1.17 -2.01 0.71
CA SER A 3 -2.01 -3.10 0.20
C SER A 3 -3.04 -2.62 -0.82
N GLY A 4 -3.69 -1.49 -0.56
CA GLY A 4 -4.62 -0.90 -1.54
C GLY A 4 -3.93 -0.44 -2.81
N GLY A 5 -2.70 0.07 -2.70
CA GLY A 5 -1.87 0.50 -3.84
C GLY A 5 -1.59 -0.65 -4.79
N GLU A 6 -1.06 -1.75 -4.29
CA GLU A 6 -0.71 -2.90 -5.10
C GLU A 6 -1.94 -3.58 -5.76
N ILE A 7 -3.09 -3.58 -5.07
CA ILE A 7 -4.34 -4.06 -5.66
C ILE A 7 -4.77 -3.17 -6.83
N ARG A 8 -4.74 -1.83 -6.64
CA ARG A 8 -5.11 -0.88 -7.69
C ARG A 8 -4.18 -0.96 -8.90
N ASP A 9 -2.89 -1.12 -8.68
CA ASP A 9 -1.92 -1.24 -9.76
C ASP A 9 -2.18 -2.49 -10.61
N ARG A 10 -2.53 -3.60 -9.98
CA ARG A 10 -2.90 -4.81 -10.70
C ARG A 10 -4.25 -4.71 -11.40
N LEU A 11 -5.25 -4.07 -10.78
CA LEU A 11 -6.53 -3.81 -11.43
C LEU A 11 -6.38 -2.96 -12.69
N ALA A 12 -5.40 -2.05 -12.70
CA ALA A 12 -5.10 -1.17 -13.81
C ALA A 12 -4.30 -1.82 -14.95
N GLY A 13 -3.98 -3.10 -14.84
CA GLY A 13 -3.26 -3.86 -15.87
C GLY A 13 -4.09 -4.03 -17.14
N GLY A 14 -3.60 -3.52 -18.28
CA GLY A 14 -4.31 -3.60 -19.55
C GLY A 14 -5.70 -2.97 -19.50
N GLN A 15 -6.67 -3.61 -20.12
CA GLN A 15 -8.10 -3.24 -20.08
C GLN A 15 -8.77 -3.67 -18.79
N GLY A 16 -8.26 -4.71 -18.14
CA GLY A 16 -8.70 -5.19 -16.85
C GLY A 16 -8.00 -6.49 -16.48
N SER A 17 -7.49 -6.54 -15.25
CA SER A 17 -6.88 -7.72 -14.70
C SER A 17 -7.46 -8.04 -13.33
N LEU A 18 -7.24 -9.26 -12.86
CA LEU A 18 -7.78 -9.76 -11.61
C LEU A 18 -6.66 -9.92 -10.59
N PRO A 19 -6.64 -9.17 -9.49
CA PRO A 19 -5.75 -9.44 -8.38
C PRO A 19 -6.12 -10.78 -7.73
N LEU A 20 -5.14 -11.65 -7.51
CA LEU A 20 -5.37 -12.98 -6.93
C LEU A 20 -4.90 -13.06 -5.49
N ALA A 21 -3.68 -12.61 -5.22
CA ALA A 21 -3.11 -12.67 -3.88
C ALA A 21 -2.07 -11.57 -3.69
N GLY A 22 -1.89 -11.15 -2.45
CA GLY A 22 -0.95 -10.12 -2.06
C GLY A 22 0.08 -10.58 -1.05
N THR A 23 1.15 -9.80 -0.92
CA THR A 23 2.17 -9.91 0.10
C THR A 23 2.42 -8.57 0.76
N ALA A 24 2.88 -8.58 2.02
CA ALA A 24 3.28 -7.38 2.72
C ALA A 24 4.58 -7.61 3.50
N VAL A 25 5.57 -6.76 3.25
CA VAL A 25 6.84 -6.76 3.98
C VAL A 25 6.95 -5.44 4.73
N TYR A 26 7.28 -5.52 6.00
CA TYR A 26 7.47 -4.35 6.86
C TYR A 26 8.91 -4.27 7.32
N MET A 27 9.50 -3.08 7.25
CA MET A 27 10.84 -2.81 7.71
C MET A 27 10.79 -1.68 8.74
N THR A 28 11.26 -1.95 9.95
CA THR A 28 11.28 -1.00 11.06
C THR A 28 12.60 -1.10 11.84
N SER A 29 12.86 -0.15 12.68
CA SER A 29 13.83 -0.32 13.76
C SER A 29 13.41 -1.43 14.72
N TYR A 30 14.30 -1.85 15.62
CA TYR A 30 14.01 -2.95 16.54
C TYR A 30 12.74 -2.70 17.35
N SER A 31 11.90 -3.71 17.40
CA SER A 31 10.59 -3.65 18.06
C SER A 31 10.64 -3.85 19.56
N ARG A 32 11.73 -4.41 20.07
CA ARG A 32 11.97 -4.70 21.51
C ARG A 32 10.81 -5.46 22.16
N LEU A 33 10.28 -6.45 21.41
CA LEU A 33 9.13 -7.25 21.85
C LEU A 33 9.47 -8.34 22.86
N ALA A 34 10.70 -8.78 22.88
CA ALA A 34 11.14 -9.88 23.73
C ALA A 34 12.51 -9.59 24.34
N GLU A 35 12.62 -9.75 25.64
CA GLU A 35 13.89 -9.59 26.39
C GLU A 35 14.99 -10.55 25.92
N GLU A 36 14.62 -11.64 25.26
CA GLU A 36 15.53 -12.69 24.79
C GLU A 36 16.33 -12.33 23.53
N ARG A 37 16.01 -11.21 22.87
CA ARG A 37 16.72 -10.79 21.65
C ARG A 37 17.97 -10.01 22.00
N GLN A 38 19.06 -10.74 22.23
CA GLN A 38 20.34 -10.16 22.66
C GLN A 38 20.89 -9.08 21.73
N TRP A 39 20.63 -9.16 20.42
CA TRP A 39 21.05 -8.15 19.46
C TRP A 39 20.29 -6.82 19.58
N GLU A 40 19.10 -6.83 20.18
CA GLU A 40 18.33 -5.61 20.47
C GLU A 40 18.81 -4.91 21.75
N ASN A 41 19.32 -5.67 22.71
CA ASN A 41 19.71 -5.17 24.04
C ASN A 41 20.96 -4.28 24.02
N GLY A 42 21.81 -4.41 23.01
CA GLY A 42 23.01 -3.58 22.85
C GLY A 42 22.75 -2.19 22.27
N MET A 43 21.51 -1.93 21.83
CA MET A 43 21.17 -0.68 21.17
C MET A 43 20.20 0.12 22.03
N ALA A 44 20.57 1.36 22.36
CA ALA A 44 19.68 2.25 23.09
C ALA A 44 18.44 2.58 22.29
N GLU A 45 17.28 2.51 22.92
CA GLU A 45 16.02 2.91 22.31
C GLU A 45 16.08 4.38 21.87
N ARG A 46 15.47 4.67 20.72
CA ARG A 46 15.40 6.02 20.17
C ARG A 46 14.08 6.69 20.55
N PRO A 47 14.06 8.00 20.72
CA PRO A 47 12.80 8.73 20.82
C PRO A 47 12.06 8.65 19.46
N TRP A 48 10.79 8.32 19.51
CA TRP A 48 9.94 8.21 18.32
C TRP A 48 9.01 9.40 18.23
N LEU A 49 8.90 9.98 17.04
CA LEU A 49 8.13 11.21 16.84
C LEU A 49 6.61 10.97 16.99
N TYR A 50 6.11 9.84 16.49
CA TYR A 50 4.67 9.55 16.49
C TYR A 50 4.30 8.24 17.17
N GLN A 51 4.99 7.16 16.84
CA GLN A 51 4.66 5.80 17.27
C GLN A 51 5.93 4.95 17.37
N THR A 52 5.89 4.00 18.29
CA THR A 52 6.96 3.01 18.42
C THR A 52 6.99 2.04 17.22
N PRO A 53 8.11 1.37 16.93
CA PRO A 53 8.18 0.34 15.90
C PRO A 53 7.13 -0.76 16.07
N MET A 54 6.85 -1.16 17.31
CA MET A 54 5.82 -2.14 17.62
C MET A 54 4.42 -1.66 17.24
N ASP A 55 4.06 -0.44 17.63
CA ASP A 55 2.76 0.14 17.30
C ASP A 55 2.56 0.25 15.78
N ILE A 56 3.62 0.64 15.08
CA ILE A 56 3.62 0.73 13.61
C ILE A 56 3.35 -0.65 12.99
N LEU A 57 4.06 -1.70 13.43
CA LEU A 57 3.90 -3.05 12.92
C LEU A 57 2.48 -3.57 13.13
N ILE A 58 1.92 -3.39 14.33
CA ILE A 58 0.55 -3.82 14.64
C ILE A 58 -0.46 -3.08 13.77
N LYS A 59 -0.37 -1.77 13.70
CA LYS A 59 -1.33 -0.95 12.92
C LYS A 59 -1.20 -1.18 11.43
N ALA A 60 0.01 -1.32 10.91
CA ALA A 60 0.25 -1.60 9.51
C ALA A 60 -0.28 -2.98 9.10
N SER A 61 -0.03 -4.00 9.90
CA SER A 61 -0.54 -5.35 9.68
C SER A 61 -2.07 -5.38 9.72
N ASN A 62 -2.68 -4.75 10.73
CA ASN A 62 -4.13 -4.65 10.82
C ASN A 62 -4.74 -3.93 9.62
N GLY A 63 -4.13 -2.83 9.20
CA GLY A 63 -4.59 -2.07 8.03
C GLY A 63 -4.49 -2.86 6.71
N ALA A 64 -3.42 -3.62 6.53
CA ALA A 64 -3.24 -4.47 5.36
C ALA A 64 -4.28 -5.60 5.33
N SER A 65 -4.48 -6.27 6.46
CA SER A 65 -5.47 -7.35 6.59
C SER A 65 -6.90 -6.84 6.40
N ASP A 66 -7.25 -5.72 7.02
CA ASP A 66 -8.59 -5.12 6.89
C ASP A 66 -8.90 -4.75 5.43
N PHE A 67 -7.95 -4.12 4.74
CA PHE A 67 -8.13 -3.76 3.34
C PHE A 67 -8.27 -4.99 2.44
N GLY A 68 -7.37 -5.97 2.60
CA GLY A 68 -7.39 -7.21 1.84
C GLY A 68 -8.68 -8.00 2.05
N ASN A 69 -9.12 -8.13 3.29
CA ASN A 69 -10.36 -8.84 3.64
C ASN A 69 -11.60 -8.17 3.05
N LYS A 70 -11.71 -6.85 3.15
CA LYS A 70 -12.85 -6.10 2.58
C LYS A 70 -12.86 -6.09 1.06
N PHE A 71 -11.70 -6.07 0.44
CA PHE A 71 -11.59 -6.18 -1.02
C PHE A 71 -11.78 -7.62 -1.51
N GLY A 72 -11.47 -8.59 -0.68
CA GLY A 72 -11.52 -10.02 -1.02
C GLY A 72 -10.24 -10.51 -1.72
N GLN A 73 -9.09 -9.95 -1.37
CA GLN A 73 -7.78 -10.45 -1.77
C GLN A 73 -7.00 -10.92 -0.55
N PRO A 74 -6.61 -12.20 -0.48
CA PRO A 74 -5.82 -12.70 0.64
C PRO A 74 -4.39 -12.17 0.58
N LEU A 75 -3.82 -11.88 1.76
CA LEU A 75 -2.39 -11.77 1.96
C LEU A 75 -1.84 -13.17 2.27
N ILE A 76 -1.06 -13.72 1.36
CA ILE A 76 -0.62 -15.12 1.44
C ILE A 76 0.74 -15.29 2.10
N THR A 77 1.53 -14.23 2.17
CA THR A 77 2.84 -14.24 2.79
C THR A 77 3.27 -12.81 3.15
N GLY A 78 4.30 -12.72 3.95
CA GLY A 78 4.95 -11.46 4.29
C GLY A 78 6.19 -11.68 5.14
N SER A 79 6.86 -10.60 5.47
CA SER A 79 8.05 -10.62 6.32
C SER A 79 8.11 -9.38 7.17
N ILE A 80 8.73 -9.52 8.34
CA ILE A 80 9.12 -8.40 9.19
C ILE A 80 10.64 -8.39 9.22
N LEU A 81 11.22 -7.27 8.79
CA LEU A 81 12.66 -7.04 8.81
C LEU A 81 12.94 -5.90 9.78
N THR A 82 13.80 -6.14 10.76
CA THR A 82 14.20 -5.11 11.72
C THR A 82 15.69 -4.92 11.66
N PHE A 83 16.13 -3.68 11.74
CA PHE A 83 17.55 -3.37 11.68
C PHE A 83 17.88 -2.08 12.42
N GLU A 84 18.88 -2.14 13.30
CA GLU A 84 19.59 -1.01 13.86
C GLU A 84 21.07 -1.35 13.91
N HIS A 85 21.91 -0.38 13.66
CA HIS A 85 23.37 -0.52 13.70
C HIS A 85 24.01 0.77 14.17
N GLU A 86 25.11 0.67 14.90
CA GLU A 86 25.93 1.82 15.29
C GLU A 86 27.35 1.62 14.82
N GLU A 87 27.83 2.58 14.03
CA GLU A 87 29.17 2.59 13.49
C GLU A 87 29.69 4.03 13.41
N ASN A 88 30.93 4.26 13.86
CA ASN A 88 31.58 5.57 13.84
C ASN A 88 30.70 6.69 14.44
N ASN A 89 30.09 6.43 15.59
CA ASN A 89 29.13 7.31 16.27
C ASN A 89 27.89 7.70 15.44
N ARG A 90 27.58 6.93 14.42
CA ARG A 90 26.36 7.10 13.62
C ARG A 90 25.42 5.93 13.88
N LYS A 91 24.17 6.23 14.19
CA LYS A 91 23.09 5.25 14.30
C LYS A 91 22.39 5.12 12.96
N ILE A 92 22.30 3.91 12.46
CA ILE A 92 21.69 3.55 11.18
C ILE A 92 20.56 2.57 11.47
N GLY A 93 19.42 2.75 10.85
CA GLY A 93 18.28 1.85 11.02
C GLY A 93 17.13 2.23 10.10
N TYR A 94 16.06 1.45 10.17
CA TYR A 94 14.81 1.81 9.51
C TYR A 94 14.01 2.79 10.39
N ASP A 95 14.48 4.01 10.51
CA ASP A 95 13.86 5.05 11.34
C ASP A 95 12.52 5.52 10.77
N LYS A 96 12.35 5.39 9.48
CA LYS A 96 11.08 5.56 8.78
C LYS A 96 10.62 4.19 8.32
N VAL A 97 9.42 3.78 8.72
CA VAL A 97 8.89 2.49 8.31
C VAL A 97 8.84 2.37 6.78
N ILE A 98 9.33 1.26 6.28
CA ILE A 98 9.21 0.91 4.88
C ILE A 98 8.20 -0.24 4.79
N MET A 99 7.21 -0.09 3.92
CA MET A 99 6.30 -1.17 3.56
C MET A 99 6.48 -1.48 2.08
N GLN A 100 6.80 -2.73 1.80
CA GLN A 100 6.76 -3.26 0.45
C GLN A 100 5.52 -4.14 0.31
N ALA A 101 4.62 -3.75 -0.55
CA ALA A 101 3.47 -4.54 -0.91
C ALA A 101 3.64 -5.04 -2.35
N GLY A 102 3.28 -6.27 -2.56
CA GLY A 102 3.34 -6.93 -3.85
C GLY A 102 2.22 -7.94 -4.01
N GLY A 103 2.17 -8.61 -5.14
CA GLY A 103 1.19 -9.66 -5.34
C GLY A 103 1.18 -10.19 -6.75
N ILE A 104 0.32 -11.16 -6.97
CA ILE A 104 0.08 -11.79 -8.25
C ILE A 104 -1.34 -11.51 -8.73
N GLY A 105 -1.51 -11.47 -10.03
CA GLY A 105 -2.81 -11.30 -10.67
C GLY A 105 -2.89 -12.14 -11.93
N TYR A 106 -4.06 -12.15 -12.52
CA TYR A 106 -4.36 -12.81 -13.78
C TYR A 106 -4.89 -11.79 -14.79
N GLY A 107 -4.47 -11.90 -16.03
CA GLY A 107 -5.00 -11.14 -17.15
C GLY A 107 -4.99 -11.98 -18.43
N LYS A 108 -5.90 -11.67 -19.35
CA LYS A 108 -5.89 -12.28 -20.68
C LYS A 108 -4.92 -11.52 -21.59
N LEU A 109 -4.20 -12.23 -22.44
CA LEU A 109 -3.19 -11.64 -23.32
C LEU A 109 -3.77 -10.64 -24.30
N ASP A 110 -4.95 -10.90 -24.81
CA ASP A 110 -5.71 -10.03 -25.73
C ASP A 110 -6.19 -8.73 -25.06
N GLN A 111 -6.24 -8.71 -23.73
CA GLN A 111 -6.62 -7.57 -22.91
C GLN A 111 -5.41 -6.85 -22.27
N ALA A 112 -4.20 -7.31 -22.54
CA ALA A 112 -2.99 -6.81 -21.90
C ALA A 112 -2.64 -5.35 -22.28
N ILE A 113 -3.12 -4.90 -23.43
CA ILE A 113 -2.84 -3.55 -23.95
C ILE A 113 -4.14 -2.76 -24.00
N LYS A 114 -4.11 -1.55 -23.43
CA LYS A 114 -5.22 -0.59 -23.54
C LYS A 114 -5.36 -0.11 -24.98
N LYS A 115 -6.59 -0.03 -25.45
CA LYS A 115 -6.89 0.58 -26.73
C LYS A 115 -6.77 2.11 -26.66
N LYS A 116 -6.60 2.77 -27.79
CA LYS A 116 -6.60 4.23 -27.86
C LYS A 116 -8.05 4.73 -27.92
N PRO A 117 -8.43 5.71 -27.07
CA PRO A 117 -9.73 6.34 -27.18
C PRO A 117 -9.91 7.05 -28.52
N THR A 118 -11.13 7.05 -29.03
CA THR A 118 -11.52 7.70 -30.26
C THR A 118 -12.62 8.73 -30.01
N ALA A 119 -12.84 9.61 -30.98
CA ALA A 119 -13.92 10.60 -30.88
C ALA A 119 -15.29 9.89 -30.77
N GLY A 120 -16.05 10.23 -29.73
CA GLY A 120 -17.34 9.61 -29.43
C GLY A 120 -17.30 8.63 -28.26
N ASP A 121 -16.14 8.19 -27.82
CA ASP A 121 -16.00 7.36 -26.64
C ASP A 121 -16.48 8.10 -25.40
N LYS A 122 -16.98 7.36 -24.42
CA LYS A 122 -17.49 7.91 -23.17
C LYS A 122 -16.44 7.82 -22.07
N ILE A 123 -16.27 8.92 -21.36
CA ILE A 123 -15.50 8.92 -20.11
C ILE A 123 -16.44 8.57 -18.96
N VAL A 124 -16.18 7.46 -18.29
CA VAL A 124 -16.96 6.99 -17.15
C VAL A 124 -16.13 7.09 -15.88
N ILE A 125 -16.64 7.76 -14.87
CA ILE A 125 -16.02 7.88 -13.56
C ILE A 125 -16.78 6.99 -12.59
N LEU A 126 -16.08 5.97 -12.06
CA LEU A 126 -16.59 5.08 -11.03
C LEU A 126 -15.95 5.42 -9.69
N GLY A 127 -16.74 5.72 -8.68
CA GLY A 127 -16.23 6.00 -7.35
C GLY A 127 -17.20 6.75 -6.47
N GLY A 128 -16.73 7.11 -5.29
CA GLY A 128 -17.43 7.93 -4.31
C GLY A 128 -16.78 9.30 -4.15
N GLU A 129 -16.82 9.84 -2.94
CA GLU A 129 -16.23 11.13 -2.61
C GLU A 129 -14.73 11.17 -2.91
N ASN A 130 -14.30 12.30 -3.40
CA ASN A 130 -12.89 12.60 -3.60
C ASN A 130 -12.32 13.26 -2.34
N TYR A 131 -11.36 12.60 -1.72
CA TYR A 131 -10.59 13.17 -0.61
C TYR A 131 -9.42 13.98 -1.15
N ARG A 132 -9.16 15.14 -0.54
CA ARG A 132 -7.90 15.84 -0.75
C ARG A 132 -6.78 15.05 -0.09
N ILE A 133 -6.05 14.32 -0.88
CA ILE A 133 -4.71 13.91 -0.53
C ILE A 133 -3.86 15.12 -0.89
N GLY A 134 -3.25 15.80 0.08
CA GLY A 134 -2.54 17.05 -0.18
C GLY A 134 -1.70 17.01 -1.46
N MET A 135 -1.54 18.12 -2.14
CA MET A 135 -0.85 18.22 -3.45
C MET A 135 0.55 17.62 -3.48
N GLY A 136 1.11 17.28 -2.33
CA GLY A 136 2.40 16.65 -2.17
C GLY A 136 2.37 15.23 -1.61
N GLY A 137 1.27 14.49 -1.69
CA GLY A 137 1.13 13.19 -1.02
C GLY A 137 2.35 12.27 -1.14
N ALA A 138 2.90 12.08 -2.34
CA ALA A 138 4.12 11.32 -2.56
C ALA A 138 5.38 12.06 -2.07
N ALA A 139 5.45 13.38 -2.25
CA ALA A 139 6.57 14.19 -1.78
C ALA A 139 6.65 14.23 -0.25
N VAL A 140 5.51 14.34 0.44
CA VAL A 140 5.43 14.27 1.91
C VAL A 140 5.92 12.92 2.43
N SER A 141 5.55 11.82 1.78
CA SER A 141 6.00 10.48 2.18
C SER A 141 7.50 10.28 1.97
N SER A 142 8.12 11.04 1.08
CA SER A 142 9.56 10.97 0.76
C SER A 142 10.40 11.97 1.55
N ALA A 143 9.80 12.91 2.25
CA ALA A 143 10.51 13.87 3.09
C ALA A 143 10.90 13.27 4.44
N ASP A 144 11.82 13.93 5.14
CA ASP A 144 12.18 13.55 6.50
C ASP A 144 10.97 13.66 7.43
N THR A 145 10.82 12.70 8.32
CA THR A 145 9.72 12.66 9.29
C THR A 145 9.82 13.89 10.21
N GLY A 146 8.76 14.67 10.28
CA GLY A 146 8.71 15.92 11.03
C GLY A 146 9.07 17.17 10.22
N ALA A 147 9.41 17.04 8.92
CA ALA A 147 9.68 18.17 8.04
C ALA A 147 8.43 19.02 7.78
N PHE A 148 7.25 18.42 7.85
CA PHE A 148 5.95 19.08 7.73
C PHE A 148 5.17 18.96 9.03
N GLY A 149 4.16 19.78 9.21
CA GLY A 149 3.28 19.67 10.38
C GLY A 149 2.52 18.33 10.39
N SER A 150 2.27 17.79 11.59
CA SER A 150 1.61 16.48 11.78
C SER A 150 0.28 16.34 11.02
N GLY A 151 -0.47 17.44 10.88
CA GLY A 151 -1.70 17.44 10.10
C GLY A 151 -1.51 17.14 8.62
N ILE A 152 -0.37 17.51 8.05
CA ILE A 152 -0.02 17.21 6.65
C ILE A 152 0.54 15.79 6.52
N GLU A 153 1.49 15.43 7.38
CA GLU A 153 2.16 14.13 7.32
C GLU A 153 1.21 12.96 7.59
N LEU A 154 0.32 13.09 8.57
CA LEU A 154 -0.63 12.06 8.94
C LEU A 154 -1.83 11.95 7.98
N ASN A 155 -2.11 13.00 7.20
CA ASN A 155 -3.17 13.01 6.20
C ASN A 155 -2.69 12.67 4.78
N ALA A 156 -1.41 12.46 4.56
CA ALA A 156 -0.84 12.03 3.28
C ALA A 156 -1.11 10.55 3.00
N ILE A 157 -2.33 10.09 3.23
CA ILE A 157 -2.77 8.70 3.04
C ILE A 157 -3.67 8.57 1.82
N GLN A 158 -3.59 7.42 1.18
CA GLN A 158 -4.47 7.07 0.06
C GLN A 158 -5.87 6.68 0.56
N ARG A 159 -6.82 6.67 -0.37
CA ARG A 159 -8.22 6.32 -0.10
C ARG A 159 -8.37 4.98 0.59
N SER A 160 -9.20 4.92 1.58
CA SER A 160 -9.40 3.78 2.48
C SER A 160 -10.73 3.04 2.28
N ASN A 161 -11.40 3.17 1.13
CA ASN A 161 -12.68 2.51 0.89
C ASN A 161 -12.53 1.26 0.00
N PRO A 162 -12.10 0.11 0.55
CA PRO A 162 -11.88 -1.11 -0.21
C PRO A 162 -13.18 -1.71 -0.75
N GLU A 163 -14.30 -1.54 -0.06
CA GLU A 163 -15.60 -2.04 -0.50
C GLU A 163 -16.08 -1.34 -1.77
N MET A 164 -16.01 -0.02 -1.81
CA MET A 164 -16.34 0.75 -3.02
C MET A 164 -15.41 0.37 -4.18
N GLN A 165 -14.12 0.22 -3.90
CA GLN A 165 -13.15 -0.20 -4.90
C GLN A 165 -13.45 -1.61 -5.43
N LYS A 166 -13.90 -2.54 -4.57
CA LYS A 166 -14.34 -3.86 -5.00
C LYS A 166 -15.57 -3.80 -5.89
N ARG A 167 -16.55 -2.99 -5.55
CA ARG A 167 -17.75 -2.79 -6.37
C ARG A 167 -17.40 -2.23 -7.75
N ALA A 168 -16.53 -1.22 -7.82
CA ALA A 168 -16.04 -0.66 -9.08
C ALA A 168 -15.27 -1.71 -9.90
N ALA A 169 -14.39 -2.47 -9.25
CA ALA A 169 -13.65 -3.56 -9.90
C ALA A 169 -14.56 -4.63 -10.47
N ASN A 170 -15.61 -5.03 -9.74
CA ASN A 170 -16.59 -6.00 -10.23
C ASN A 170 -17.37 -5.47 -11.44
N ALA A 171 -17.75 -4.20 -11.46
CA ALA A 171 -18.41 -3.59 -12.60
C ALA A 171 -17.51 -3.58 -13.85
N ILE A 172 -16.26 -3.16 -13.69
CA ILE A 172 -15.27 -3.19 -14.78
C ILE A 172 -15.06 -4.63 -15.27
N ARG A 173 -14.92 -5.57 -14.35
CA ARG A 173 -14.72 -6.98 -14.66
C ARG A 173 -15.87 -7.54 -15.50
N GLY A 174 -17.12 -7.23 -15.13
CA GLY A 174 -18.30 -7.64 -15.93
C GLY A 174 -18.29 -7.08 -17.35
N LEU A 175 -17.81 -5.85 -17.54
CA LEU A 175 -17.68 -5.23 -18.87
C LEU A 175 -16.56 -5.87 -19.68
N VAL A 176 -15.40 -6.07 -19.07
CA VAL A 176 -14.22 -6.64 -19.74
C VAL A 176 -14.44 -8.09 -20.16
N GLU A 177 -15.21 -8.85 -19.38
CA GLU A 177 -15.54 -10.26 -19.68
C GLU A 177 -16.76 -10.45 -20.57
N SER A 178 -17.46 -9.38 -20.90
CA SER A 178 -18.59 -9.46 -21.86
C SER A 178 -18.09 -9.80 -23.28
N ASP A 179 -18.94 -10.44 -24.08
CA ASP A 179 -18.63 -10.79 -25.47
C ASP A 179 -18.25 -9.56 -26.32
N ASN A 180 -18.74 -8.39 -25.93
CA ASN A 180 -18.45 -7.12 -26.58
C ASN A 180 -17.82 -6.16 -25.56
N ASN A 181 -16.56 -6.42 -25.21
CA ASN A 181 -15.82 -5.60 -24.25
C ASN A 181 -15.75 -4.12 -24.69
N PRO A 182 -16.47 -3.20 -24.01
CA PRO A 182 -16.48 -1.78 -24.35
C PRO A 182 -15.30 -0.99 -23.80
N ILE A 183 -14.40 -1.62 -23.03
CA ILE A 183 -13.25 -0.93 -22.40
C ILE A 183 -12.16 -0.73 -23.43
N VAL A 184 -11.67 0.49 -23.51
CA VAL A 184 -10.57 0.90 -24.40
C VAL A 184 -9.28 1.14 -23.64
#